data_1f923c2ad6d7dab625a29498eade3dd4
#
_entry.id   1f923c2ad6d7dab625a29498eade3dd4
#
_cell.length_a   1.000
_cell.length_b   1.000
_cell.length_c   1.000
_cell.angle_alpha   90.00
_cell.angle_beta   90.00
_cell.angle_gamma   90.00
#
_symmetry.space_group_name_H-M   'P 1'
#
loop_
_entity.id
_entity.type
_entity.pdbx_description
1 polymer ?
#
loop_
_entity_poly.entity_id
_entity_poly.type
_entity_poly.pdbx_seq_one_letter_code
_entity_poly.pdbx_strand_id
1 'polypeptide(L)'
;MNNFDDILEQPAEQEAPAQENPKRKLEWWQIKEQKQRKEAYATLDRIFHEFSEGKGDVQGYLDTHGRFDRYSARNALLIHEKCPNAKQIGNYKYWESQGVDILKTEKNNPIIILEPGNTYRRKDGTTGQNYYAKEVYDISQTTAQGQEQPKVALDERLLLKALIYKSPAAIHVVEQLPDGRRGALYQPEQNSIFVEKGMDAADIFRCVSQELAKAQLMAVNPEQLPAECGNKAFCVSYMLCKKYGIDTR
;
A
#
# COMPACT_ATOMS: atom_id res chain seq x y z
N MET A 1 -26.56 51.92 -18.75
CA MET A 1 -25.11 51.83 -18.92
C MET A 1 -24.54 51.51 -17.55
N ASN A 2 -24.24 50.24 -17.27
CA ASN A 2 -23.63 49.82 -16.01
C ASN A 2 -22.12 49.89 -16.23
N ASN A 3 -21.53 50.84 -15.53
CA ASN A 3 -20.08 51.02 -15.56
C ASN A 3 -19.45 50.01 -14.58
N PHE A 4 -18.68 49.07 -15.09
CA PHE A 4 -17.95 48.06 -14.30
C PHE A 4 -16.52 48.50 -13.99
N ASP A 5 -16.14 49.73 -14.31
CA ASP A 5 -14.76 50.23 -14.13
C ASP A 5 -14.38 50.31 -12.65
N ASP A 6 -15.35 50.51 -11.74
CA ASP A 6 -15.12 50.54 -10.28
C ASP A 6 -14.71 49.20 -9.67
N ILE A 7 -14.87 48.10 -10.41
CA ILE A 7 -14.46 46.76 -9.94
C ILE A 7 -13.03 46.43 -10.38
N LEU A 8 -12.50 47.13 -11.35
CA LEU A 8 -11.18 46.89 -11.92
C LEU A 8 -10.08 47.77 -11.31
N GLU A 9 -10.45 48.85 -10.61
CA GLU A 9 -9.55 49.70 -9.85
C GLU A 9 -9.45 49.25 -8.38
N GLN A 10 -8.99 48.04 -8.12
CA GLN A 10 -8.46 47.73 -6.80
C GLN A 10 -7.08 48.38 -6.70
N PRO A 11 -6.84 49.21 -5.66
CA PRO A 11 -5.52 49.73 -5.43
C PRO A 11 -4.57 48.52 -5.25
N ALA A 12 -3.48 48.52 -5.99
CA ALA A 12 -2.41 47.57 -5.80
C ALA A 12 -2.05 47.56 -4.31
N GLU A 13 -2.46 46.49 -3.59
CA GLU A 13 -1.93 46.26 -2.26
C GLU A 13 -0.42 46.21 -2.40
N GLN A 14 0.22 47.26 -1.87
CA GLN A 14 1.67 47.29 -1.69
C GLN A 14 1.98 46.02 -0.89
N GLU A 15 2.57 45.02 -1.54
CA GLU A 15 3.17 43.88 -0.86
C GLU A 15 4.10 44.47 0.21
N ALA A 16 3.65 44.38 1.46
CA ALA A 16 4.52 44.64 2.59
C ALA A 16 5.76 43.75 2.37
N PRO A 17 7.01 44.32 2.50
CA PRO A 17 8.20 43.55 2.28
C PRO A 17 8.10 42.30 3.11
N ALA A 18 8.20 41.14 2.46
CA ALA A 18 8.17 39.84 3.11
C ALA A 18 9.21 39.91 4.24
N GLN A 19 8.71 39.97 5.49
CA GLN A 19 9.59 39.89 6.64
C GLN A 19 10.32 38.56 6.47
N GLU A 20 11.60 38.58 6.13
CA GLU A 20 12.48 37.43 6.19
C GLU A 20 12.39 36.90 7.62
N ASN A 21 11.58 35.88 7.76
CA ASN A 21 11.45 35.15 9.01
C ASN A 21 12.86 34.66 9.36
N PRO A 22 13.47 35.12 10.44
CA PRO A 22 14.84 34.72 10.77
C PRO A 22 14.88 33.20 10.76
N LYS A 23 15.73 32.61 9.90
CA LYS A 23 15.83 31.15 9.69
C LYS A 23 15.87 30.48 11.03
N ARG A 24 14.70 29.96 11.49
CA ARG A 24 14.53 29.33 12.78
C ARG A 24 15.53 28.18 12.83
N LYS A 25 16.50 28.26 13.73
CA LYS A 25 17.52 27.21 13.88
C LYS A 25 16.80 25.90 14.12
N LEU A 26 16.89 24.97 13.17
CA LEU A 26 16.22 23.67 13.30
C LEU A 26 16.82 22.91 14.49
N GLU A 27 15.97 22.29 15.28
CA GLU A 27 16.39 21.37 16.32
C GLU A 27 17.03 20.12 15.68
N TRP A 28 18.00 19.51 16.37
CA TRP A 28 18.73 18.34 15.87
C TRP A 28 17.83 17.20 15.37
N TRP A 29 16.69 16.99 16.06
CA TRP A 29 15.72 15.95 15.66
C TRP A 29 14.97 16.30 14.37
N GLN A 30 14.74 17.59 14.09
CA GLN A 30 14.15 18.04 12.83
C GLN A 30 15.12 17.83 11.67
N ILE A 31 16.42 18.10 11.90
CA ILE A 31 17.48 17.85 10.92
C ILE A 31 17.57 16.35 10.61
N LYS A 32 17.53 15.50 11.65
CA LYS A 32 17.55 14.05 11.51
C LYS A 32 16.34 13.56 10.70
N GLU A 33 15.13 14.01 11.06
CA GLU A 33 13.89 13.66 10.36
C GLU A 33 13.95 14.06 8.88
N GLN A 34 14.35 15.31 8.57
CA GLN A 34 14.48 15.77 7.20
C GLN A 34 15.48 14.95 6.38
N LYS A 35 16.61 14.58 6.98
CA LYS A 35 17.60 13.71 6.35
C LYS A 35 17.00 12.33 6.05
N GLN A 36 16.38 11.68 7.04
CA GLN A 36 15.76 10.37 6.88
C GLN A 36 14.63 10.39 5.83
N ARG A 37 13.81 11.43 5.82
CA ARG A 37 12.76 11.60 4.83
C ARG A 37 13.32 11.73 3.42
N LYS A 38 14.37 12.53 3.24
CA LYS A 38 15.05 12.68 1.94
C LYS A 38 15.65 11.36 1.47
N GLU A 39 16.28 10.61 2.36
CA GLU A 39 16.84 9.29 2.07
C GLU A 39 15.75 8.28 1.70
N ALA A 40 14.61 8.28 2.40
CA ALA A 40 13.47 7.43 2.08
C ALA A 40 12.92 7.69 0.67
N TYR A 41 12.76 8.96 0.28
CA TYR A 41 12.34 9.29 -1.09
C TYR A 41 13.37 8.89 -2.13
N ALA A 42 14.65 9.15 -1.90
CA ALA A 42 15.71 8.72 -2.82
C ALA A 42 15.75 7.19 -2.98
N THR A 43 15.50 6.45 -1.90
CA THR A 43 15.37 4.98 -1.93
C THR A 43 14.16 4.55 -2.79
N LEU A 44 13.01 5.18 -2.62
CA LEU A 44 11.81 4.90 -3.42
C LEU A 44 12.05 5.18 -4.91
N ASP A 45 12.66 6.31 -5.24
CA ASP A 45 12.97 6.69 -6.63
C ASP A 45 13.91 5.66 -7.28
N ARG A 46 14.94 5.18 -6.55
CA ARG A 46 15.83 4.12 -7.01
C ARG A 46 15.08 2.81 -7.25
N ILE A 47 14.24 2.36 -6.30
CA ILE A 47 13.46 1.12 -6.44
C ILE A 47 12.51 1.21 -7.62
N PHE A 48 11.82 2.33 -7.82
CA PHE A 48 10.93 2.51 -8.97
C PHE A 48 11.69 2.47 -10.30
N HIS A 49 12.90 3.03 -10.33
CA HIS A 49 13.75 2.93 -11.51
C HIS A 49 14.17 1.49 -11.78
N GLU A 50 14.63 0.74 -10.78
CA GLU A 50 14.97 -0.68 -10.89
C GLU A 50 13.79 -1.53 -11.37
N PHE A 51 12.58 -1.27 -10.85
CA PHE A 51 11.36 -1.97 -11.31
C PHE A 51 11.03 -1.64 -12.77
N SER A 52 11.19 -0.38 -13.20
CA SER A 52 10.97 0.01 -14.60
C SER A 52 11.94 -0.64 -15.58
N GLU A 53 13.14 -0.98 -15.11
CA GLU A 53 14.16 -1.72 -15.87
C GLU A 53 14.04 -3.24 -15.78
N GLY A 54 13.05 -3.75 -15.02
CA GLY A 54 12.86 -5.19 -14.80
C GLY A 54 13.91 -5.84 -13.90
N LYS A 55 14.65 -5.05 -13.10
CA LYS A 55 15.75 -5.51 -12.22
C LYS A 55 15.34 -5.69 -10.76
N GLY A 56 14.18 -5.16 -10.36
CA GLY A 56 13.74 -5.17 -8.97
C GLY A 56 13.16 -6.53 -8.52
N ASP A 57 13.24 -6.81 -7.22
CA ASP A 57 12.60 -7.99 -6.60
C ASP A 57 11.11 -7.73 -6.36
N VAL A 58 10.32 -7.81 -7.42
CA VAL A 58 8.86 -7.61 -7.36
C VAL A 58 8.19 -8.66 -6.49
N GLN A 59 8.64 -9.92 -6.57
CA GLN A 59 8.05 -11.01 -5.80
C GLN A 59 8.29 -10.83 -4.31
N GLY A 60 9.53 -10.56 -3.89
CA GLY A 60 9.85 -10.29 -2.48
C GLY A 60 9.12 -9.08 -1.94
N TYR A 61 8.95 -8.03 -2.77
CA TYR A 61 8.12 -6.89 -2.42
C TYR A 61 6.65 -7.28 -2.17
N LEU A 62 6.05 -8.10 -3.06
CA LEU A 62 4.67 -8.56 -2.89
C LEU A 62 4.51 -9.44 -1.65
N ASP A 63 5.50 -10.30 -1.36
CA ASP A 63 5.54 -11.09 -0.13
C ASP A 63 5.56 -10.19 1.12
N THR A 64 6.36 -9.13 1.09
CA THR A 64 6.43 -8.16 2.18
C THR A 64 5.13 -7.37 2.30
N HIS A 65 4.60 -6.86 1.19
CA HIS A 65 3.35 -6.09 1.21
C HIS A 65 2.15 -6.94 1.66
N GLY A 66 2.11 -8.22 1.28
CA GLY A 66 1.08 -9.16 1.76
C GLY A 66 1.11 -9.36 3.28
N ARG A 67 2.30 -9.32 3.91
CA ARG A 67 2.45 -9.35 5.38
C ARG A 67 2.06 -8.03 6.04
N PHE A 68 2.28 -6.90 5.35
CA PHE A 68 2.11 -5.54 5.88
C PHE A 68 1.00 -4.78 5.13
N ASP A 69 -0.16 -5.41 4.93
CA ASP A 69 -1.29 -4.89 4.17
C ASP A 69 -1.90 -3.57 4.71
N ARG A 70 -1.60 -3.22 5.97
CA ARG A 70 -2.01 -1.93 6.58
C ARG A 70 -1.09 -0.77 6.22
N TYR A 71 0.05 -1.05 5.61
CA TYR A 71 0.99 -0.02 5.17
C TYR A 71 0.73 0.32 3.70
N SER A 72 1.03 1.56 3.33
CA SER A 72 0.98 1.96 1.93
C SER A 72 2.02 1.19 1.09
N ALA A 73 1.79 1.07 -0.21
CA ALA A 73 2.71 0.45 -1.14
C ALA A 73 4.15 1.00 -1.02
N ARG A 74 4.29 2.33 -0.82
CA ARG A 74 5.60 2.97 -0.61
C ARG A 74 6.27 2.52 0.68
N ASN A 75 5.51 2.42 1.76
CA ASN A 75 6.06 1.95 3.03
C ASN A 75 6.41 0.46 2.98
N ALA A 76 5.61 -0.36 2.30
CA ALA A 76 5.95 -1.77 2.08
C ALA A 76 7.27 -1.93 1.28
N LEU A 77 7.53 -1.06 0.30
CA LEU A 77 8.81 -1.01 -0.42
C LEU A 77 9.97 -0.64 0.50
N LEU A 78 9.81 0.38 1.33
CA LEU A 78 10.86 0.79 2.30
C LEU A 78 11.14 -0.31 3.33
N ILE A 79 10.09 -1.02 3.79
CA ILE A 79 10.23 -2.16 4.69
C ILE A 79 10.97 -3.30 3.98
N HIS A 80 10.56 -3.65 2.76
CA HIS A 80 11.18 -4.71 1.97
C HIS A 80 12.65 -4.43 1.72
N GLU A 81 13.00 -3.23 1.30
CA GLU A 81 14.38 -2.83 1.03
C GLU A 81 15.28 -2.95 2.27
N LYS A 82 14.77 -2.54 3.43
CA LYS A 82 15.55 -2.53 4.68
C LYS A 82 15.55 -3.87 5.39
N CYS A 83 14.42 -4.58 5.39
CA CYS A 83 14.21 -5.83 6.10
C CYS A 83 13.23 -6.74 5.34
N PRO A 84 13.68 -7.44 4.27
CA PRO A 84 12.81 -8.27 3.42
C PRO A 84 12.04 -9.34 4.18
N ASN A 85 12.64 -9.85 5.27
CA ASN A 85 12.07 -10.88 6.12
C ASN A 85 11.33 -10.35 7.36
N ALA A 86 11.03 -9.05 7.40
CA ALA A 86 10.27 -8.45 8.50
C ALA A 86 8.96 -9.22 8.73
N LYS A 87 8.64 -9.45 10.01
CA LYS A 87 7.44 -10.19 10.44
C LYS A 87 6.44 -9.29 11.18
N GLN A 88 6.95 -8.40 12.03
CA GLN A 88 6.14 -7.51 12.84
C GLN A 88 6.93 -6.24 13.12
N ILE A 89 6.41 -5.10 12.72
CA ILE A 89 7.07 -3.82 12.93
C ILE A 89 6.29 -2.92 13.87
N GLY A 90 7.04 -2.18 14.66
CA GLY A 90 6.53 -1.20 15.61
C GLY A 90 7.54 -0.10 15.89
N ASN A 91 7.05 1.07 16.31
CA ASN A 91 7.93 2.11 16.80
C ASN A 91 8.39 1.79 18.24
N TYR A 92 9.31 2.60 18.77
CA TYR A 92 9.84 2.41 20.11
C TYR A 92 8.74 2.28 21.18
N LYS A 93 7.75 3.19 21.15
CA LYS A 93 6.62 3.18 22.12
C LYS A 93 5.75 1.92 22.00
N TYR A 94 5.58 1.41 20.80
CA TYR A 94 4.85 0.15 20.59
C TYR A 94 5.57 -1.00 21.27
N TRP A 95 6.87 -1.18 21.03
CA TRP A 95 7.65 -2.25 21.63
C TRP A 95 7.73 -2.13 23.16
N GLU A 96 7.98 -0.91 23.66
CA GLU A 96 7.95 -0.60 25.11
C GLU A 96 6.61 -1.01 25.74
N SER A 97 5.48 -0.72 25.10
CA SER A 97 4.14 -1.10 25.59
C SER A 97 3.91 -2.61 25.61
N GLN A 98 4.67 -3.38 24.83
CA GLN A 98 4.66 -4.84 24.85
C GLN A 98 5.68 -5.44 25.84
N GLY A 99 6.39 -4.61 26.61
CA GLY A 99 7.46 -5.07 27.49
C GLY A 99 8.69 -5.59 26.75
N VAL A 100 8.90 -5.14 25.50
CA VAL A 100 9.97 -5.60 24.61
C VAL A 100 10.93 -4.44 24.33
N ASP A 101 12.23 -4.68 24.47
CA ASP A 101 13.28 -3.69 24.20
C ASP A 101 13.87 -3.83 22.81
N ILE A 102 14.25 -2.71 22.19
CA ILE A 102 15.08 -2.69 20.99
C ILE A 102 16.52 -3.07 21.38
N LEU A 103 17.10 -4.02 20.66
CA LEU A 103 18.51 -4.42 20.86
C LEU A 103 19.45 -3.21 20.76
N LYS A 104 20.43 -3.15 21.63
CA LYS A 104 21.39 -2.01 21.65
C LYS A 104 22.10 -1.83 20.30
N THR A 105 22.41 -2.94 19.62
CA THR A 105 23.04 -2.98 18.30
C THR A 105 22.13 -2.42 17.20
N GLU A 106 20.81 -2.51 17.38
CA GLU A 106 19.80 -2.12 16.40
C GLU A 106 19.22 -0.72 16.58
N LYS A 107 19.48 -0.06 17.70
CA LYS A 107 18.94 1.30 18.00
C LYS A 107 19.27 2.33 16.91
N ASN A 108 20.41 2.18 16.23
CA ASN A 108 20.84 3.07 15.15
C ASN A 108 20.56 2.52 13.75
N ASN A 109 19.81 1.42 13.66
CA ASN A 109 19.48 0.72 12.42
C ASN A 109 17.95 0.59 12.19
N PRO A 110 17.16 1.66 12.35
CA PRO A 110 15.72 1.60 12.17
C PRO A 110 15.32 1.36 10.71
N ILE A 111 14.13 0.84 10.52
CA ILE A 111 13.40 0.91 9.26
C ILE A 111 12.72 2.27 9.22
N ILE A 112 12.88 3.00 8.13
CA ILE A 112 12.24 4.32 7.97
C ILE A 112 10.98 4.16 7.13
N ILE A 113 9.84 4.61 7.68
CA ILE A 113 8.57 4.70 6.97
C ILE A 113 8.13 6.16 6.85
N LEU A 114 7.20 6.42 5.95
CA LEU A 114 6.62 7.74 5.72
C LEU A 114 5.19 7.79 6.26
N GLU A 115 4.98 8.53 7.34
CA GLU A 115 3.64 8.76 7.90
C GLU A 115 3.01 10.04 7.34
N PRO A 116 1.70 10.04 7.02
CA PRO A 116 1.02 11.24 6.58
C PRO A 116 0.99 12.29 7.69
N GLY A 117 1.34 13.51 7.36
CA GLY A 117 1.31 14.68 8.23
C GLY A 117 0.16 15.62 7.87
N ASN A 118 0.41 16.92 7.98
CA ASN A 118 -0.59 17.92 7.64
C ASN A 118 -0.79 18.05 6.13
N THR A 119 -2.03 18.29 5.73
CA THR A 119 -2.35 18.69 4.36
C THR A 119 -1.99 20.17 4.14
N TYR A 120 -1.69 20.53 2.90
CA TYR A 120 -1.44 21.92 2.49
C TYR A 120 -2.07 22.20 1.13
N ARG A 121 -2.40 23.47 0.88
CA ARG A 121 -2.94 23.88 -0.40
C ARG A 121 -1.80 24.24 -1.35
N ARG A 122 -1.81 23.66 -2.55
CA ARG A 122 -0.84 24.01 -3.60
C ARG A 122 -1.25 25.30 -4.30
N LYS A 123 -0.30 25.92 -5.04
CA LYS A 123 -0.55 27.13 -5.81
C LYS A 123 -1.62 26.97 -6.89
N ASP A 124 -1.81 25.76 -7.41
CA ASP A 124 -2.83 25.37 -8.37
C ASP A 124 -4.23 25.12 -7.74
N GLY A 125 -4.36 25.35 -6.43
CA GLY A 125 -5.59 25.12 -5.67
C GLY A 125 -5.83 23.68 -5.21
N THR A 126 -5.01 22.73 -5.63
CA THR A 126 -5.12 21.32 -5.19
C THR A 126 -4.58 21.13 -3.77
N THR A 127 -5.03 20.06 -3.10
CA THR A 127 -4.52 19.71 -1.77
C THR A 127 -3.32 18.79 -1.89
N GLY A 128 -2.23 19.14 -1.21
CA GLY A 128 -1.06 18.29 -1.03
C GLY A 128 -1.05 17.64 0.36
N GLN A 129 -0.30 16.55 0.49
CA GLN A 129 -0.08 15.85 1.75
C GLN A 129 1.40 15.89 2.10
N ASN A 130 1.73 16.36 3.29
CA ASN A 130 3.07 16.22 3.84
C ASN A 130 3.26 14.81 4.40
N TYR A 131 4.52 14.35 4.38
CA TYR A 131 4.91 13.09 5.02
C TYR A 131 6.10 13.33 5.93
N TYR A 132 6.12 12.64 7.06
CA TYR A 132 7.21 12.66 8.02
C TYR A 132 7.89 11.30 8.06
N ALA A 133 9.20 11.29 8.19
CA ALA A 133 9.96 10.06 8.43
C ALA A 133 9.72 9.58 9.86
N LYS A 134 9.45 8.28 10.00
CA LYS A 134 9.27 7.64 11.29
C LYS A 134 10.13 6.39 11.40
N GLU A 135 10.82 6.27 12.52
CA GLU A 135 11.62 5.10 12.84
C GLU A 135 10.73 3.98 13.39
N VAL A 136 10.83 2.80 12.79
CA VAL A 136 10.20 1.57 13.26
C VAL A 136 11.23 0.44 13.25
N TYR A 137 10.95 -0.61 14.01
CA TYR A 137 11.84 -1.76 14.19
C TYR A 137 11.04 -3.03 13.99
N ASP A 138 11.64 -4.02 13.32
CA ASP A 138 11.07 -5.35 13.24
C ASP A 138 11.30 -6.13 14.53
N ILE A 139 10.48 -7.13 14.80
CA ILE A 139 10.61 -8.02 15.97
C ILE A 139 12.01 -8.66 16.03
N SER A 140 12.65 -8.93 14.90
CA SER A 140 14.02 -9.46 14.83
C SER A 140 15.09 -8.51 15.38
N GLN A 141 14.76 -7.21 15.49
CA GLN A 141 15.63 -6.17 16.05
C GLN A 141 15.36 -5.93 17.55
N THR A 142 14.59 -6.81 18.17
CA THR A 142 14.14 -6.65 19.57
C THR A 142 14.54 -7.84 20.44
N THR A 143 14.35 -7.71 21.75
CA THR A 143 14.55 -8.79 22.72
C THR A 143 13.57 -9.95 22.56
N ALA A 144 12.48 -9.77 21.76
CA ALA A 144 11.51 -10.80 21.41
C ALA A 144 11.86 -11.54 20.10
N GLN A 145 13.07 -11.35 19.55
CA GLN A 145 13.52 -12.08 18.37
C GLN A 145 13.38 -13.60 18.55
N GLY A 146 12.92 -14.29 17.49
CA GLY A 146 12.70 -15.72 17.52
C GLY A 146 11.38 -16.17 18.15
N GLN A 147 10.57 -15.28 18.72
CA GLN A 147 9.21 -15.61 19.13
C GLN A 147 8.32 -15.74 17.90
N GLU A 148 7.80 -16.94 17.69
CA GLU A 148 6.83 -17.16 16.62
C GLU A 148 5.46 -16.62 17.03
N GLN A 149 4.87 -15.80 16.16
CA GLN A 149 3.46 -15.46 16.29
C GLN A 149 2.61 -16.72 16.03
N PRO A 150 1.62 -17.01 16.87
CA PRO A 150 0.75 -18.16 16.63
C PRO A 150 0.07 -18.00 15.26
N LYS A 151 0.28 -18.96 14.37
CA LYS A 151 -0.45 -19.02 13.11
C LYS A 151 -1.89 -19.38 13.41
N VAL A 152 -2.80 -18.47 13.17
CA VAL A 152 -4.24 -18.75 13.24
C VAL A 152 -4.59 -19.60 12.02
N ALA A 153 -4.98 -20.86 12.24
CA ALA A 153 -5.55 -21.66 11.18
C ALA A 153 -6.93 -21.07 10.83
N LEU A 154 -7.06 -20.55 9.63
CA LEU A 154 -8.31 -19.97 9.14
C LEU A 154 -9.13 -21.04 8.44
N ASP A 155 -10.42 -21.11 8.78
CA ASP A 155 -11.38 -21.97 8.08
C ASP A 155 -11.54 -21.47 6.64
N GLU A 156 -11.29 -22.35 5.66
CA GLU A 156 -11.33 -22.01 4.22
C GLU A 156 -12.70 -21.50 3.78
N ARG A 157 -13.78 -22.04 4.35
CA ARG A 157 -15.15 -21.59 4.06
C ARG A 157 -15.40 -20.18 4.57
N LEU A 158 -14.87 -19.86 5.76
CA LEU A 158 -14.97 -18.51 6.30
C LEU A 158 -14.13 -17.53 5.47
N LEU A 159 -12.96 -17.94 5.01
CA LEU A 159 -12.14 -17.15 4.10
C LEU A 159 -12.85 -16.85 2.78
N LEU A 160 -13.44 -17.86 2.15
CA LEU A 160 -14.21 -17.68 0.91
C LEU A 160 -15.43 -16.78 1.13
N LYS A 161 -16.17 -16.97 2.23
CA LYS A 161 -17.30 -16.09 2.57
C LYS A 161 -16.85 -14.65 2.78
N ALA A 162 -15.72 -14.44 3.47
CA ALA A 162 -15.17 -13.09 3.66
C ALA A 162 -14.72 -12.46 2.34
N LEU A 163 -14.10 -13.26 1.46
CA LEU A 163 -13.63 -12.79 0.15
C LEU A 163 -14.78 -12.27 -0.72
N ILE A 164 -15.89 -13.02 -0.77
CA ILE A 164 -17.05 -12.68 -1.61
C ILE A 164 -18.03 -11.70 -0.94
N TYR A 165 -17.82 -11.39 0.34
CA TYR A 165 -18.67 -10.46 1.07
C TYR A 165 -18.67 -9.06 0.45
N LYS A 166 -19.85 -8.56 0.11
CA LYS A 166 -20.01 -7.28 -0.62
C LYS A 166 -19.22 -7.22 -1.94
N SER A 167 -19.19 -8.35 -2.66
CA SER A 167 -18.62 -8.38 -4.01
C SER A 167 -19.16 -7.26 -4.89
N PRO A 168 -18.33 -6.55 -5.66
CA PRO A 168 -18.76 -5.52 -6.61
C PRO A 168 -19.51 -6.10 -7.83
N ALA A 169 -19.42 -7.42 -8.05
CA ALA A 169 -20.02 -8.14 -9.16
C ALA A 169 -20.82 -9.36 -8.65
N ALA A 170 -21.85 -9.77 -9.38
CA ALA A 170 -22.57 -11.00 -9.09
C ALA A 170 -21.67 -12.23 -9.31
N ILE A 171 -21.83 -13.27 -8.48
CA ILE A 171 -21.01 -14.50 -8.59
C ILE A 171 -21.92 -15.66 -8.98
N HIS A 172 -21.59 -16.35 -10.07
CA HIS A 172 -22.33 -17.47 -10.63
C HIS A 172 -21.43 -18.70 -10.71
N VAL A 173 -21.93 -19.84 -10.23
CA VAL A 173 -21.24 -21.14 -10.41
C VAL A 173 -21.74 -21.78 -11.69
N VAL A 174 -20.80 -22.21 -12.55
CA VAL A 174 -21.06 -22.84 -13.84
C VAL A 174 -20.33 -24.18 -13.94
N GLU A 175 -20.82 -25.08 -14.80
CA GLU A 175 -20.15 -26.37 -15.01
C GLU A 175 -18.83 -26.20 -15.79
N GLN A 176 -18.79 -25.26 -16.73
CA GLN A 176 -17.61 -24.94 -17.53
C GLN A 176 -17.62 -23.47 -17.91
N LEU A 177 -16.42 -22.86 -17.93
CA LEU A 177 -16.27 -21.46 -18.37
C LEU A 177 -16.40 -21.35 -19.90
N PRO A 178 -16.92 -20.21 -20.41
CA PRO A 178 -17.15 -20.02 -21.85
C PRO A 178 -15.88 -20.13 -22.71
N ASP A 179 -14.71 -19.80 -22.15
CA ASP A 179 -13.43 -19.84 -22.85
C ASP A 179 -12.66 -21.15 -22.67
N GLY A 180 -13.25 -22.15 -22.02
CA GLY A 180 -12.67 -23.47 -21.79
C GLY A 180 -11.48 -23.50 -20.81
N ARG A 181 -11.14 -22.37 -20.20
CA ARG A 181 -10.13 -22.29 -19.12
C ARG A 181 -10.73 -22.80 -17.81
N ARG A 182 -9.87 -23.29 -16.91
CA ARG A 182 -10.29 -23.60 -15.53
C ARG A 182 -10.14 -22.37 -14.65
N GLY A 183 -11.10 -22.17 -13.75
CA GLY A 183 -10.96 -21.15 -12.72
C GLY A 183 -12.18 -20.25 -12.56
N ALA A 184 -11.98 -18.95 -12.69
CA ALA A 184 -13.01 -17.92 -12.67
C ALA A 184 -12.80 -16.90 -13.79
N LEU A 185 -13.89 -16.25 -14.19
CA LEU A 185 -13.89 -15.25 -15.27
C LEU A 185 -14.82 -14.10 -14.93
N TYR A 186 -14.30 -12.88 -14.84
CA TYR A 186 -15.10 -11.67 -14.76
C TYR A 186 -15.53 -11.20 -16.15
N GLN A 187 -16.82 -11.01 -16.34
CA GLN A 187 -17.42 -10.45 -17.55
C GLN A 187 -17.96 -9.04 -17.24
N PRO A 188 -17.28 -7.97 -17.70
CA PRO A 188 -17.68 -6.60 -17.43
C PRO A 188 -19.06 -6.23 -17.93
N GLU A 189 -19.46 -6.75 -19.11
CA GLU A 189 -20.73 -6.46 -19.77
C GLU A 189 -21.93 -6.89 -18.92
N GLN A 190 -21.75 -7.95 -18.11
CA GLN A 190 -22.78 -8.50 -17.23
C GLN A 190 -22.54 -8.13 -15.77
N ASN A 191 -21.41 -7.47 -15.48
CA ASN A 191 -20.92 -7.24 -14.13
C ASN A 191 -20.99 -8.52 -13.27
N SER A 192 -20.50 -9.63 -13.81
CA SER A 192 -20.63 -10.96 -13.22
C SER A 192 -19.31 -11.72 -13.25
N ILE A 193 -19.05 -12.49 -12.20
CA ILE A 193 -17.93 -13.42 -12.10
C ILE A 193 -18.48 -14.83 -12.21
N PHE A 194 -18.04 -15.58 -13.19
CA PHE A 194 -18.37 -16.99 -13.38
C PHE A 194 -17.26 -17.83 -12.77
N VAL A 195 -17.64 -18.82 -11.95
CA VAL A 195 -16.71 -19.70 -11.22
C VAL A 195 -17.00 -21.13 -11.61
N GLU A 196 -15.99 -21.86 -12.07
CA GLU A 196 -16.13 -23.25 -12.46
C GLU A 196 -16.36 -24.14 -11.22
N LYS A 197 -17.28 -25.09 -11.34
CA LYS A 197 -17.62 -26.04 -10.29
C LYS A 197 -16.53 -27.12 -10.14
N GLY A 198 -16.36 -27.60 -8.91
CA GLY A 198 -15.50 -28.75 -8.62
C GLY A 198 -14.04 -28.43 -8.34
N MET A 199 -13.69 -27.16 -8.22
CA MET A 199 -12.37 -26.73 -7.74
C MET A 199 -12.27 -26.89 -6.21
N ASP A 200 -11.05 -27.06 -5.71
CA ASP A 200 -10.79 -26.97 -4.27
C ASP A 200 -10.87 -25.52 -3.75
N ALA A 201 -10.89 -25.37 -2.44
CA ALA A 201 -11.07 -24.07 -1.81
C ALA A 201 -9.91 -23.10 -2.10
N ALA A 202 -8.68 -23.60 -2.21
CA ALA A 202 -7.50 -22.80 -2.51
C ALA A 202 -7.55 -22.27 -3.96
N ASP A 203 -7.93 -23.12 -4.91
CA ASP A 203 -8.11 -22.75 -6.31
C ASP A 203 -9.22 -21.72 -6.48
N ILE A 204 -10.37 -21.93 -5.82
CA ILE A 204 -11.47 -20.96 -5.83
C ILE A 204 -10.97 -19.62 -5.26
N PHE A 205 -10.25 -19.63 -4.13
CA PHE A 205 -9.75 -18.41 -3.53
C PHE A 205 -8.83 -17.64 -4.46
N ARG A 206 -7.86 -18.33 -5.08
CA ARG A 206 -6.94 -17.71 -6.06
C ARG A 206 -7.67 -17.09 -7.24
N CYS A 207 -8.51 -17.87 -7.91
CA CYS A 207 -9.21 -17.41 -9.10
C CYS A 207 -10.21 -16.29 -8.78
N VAL A 208 -11.03 -16.46 -7.75
CA VAL A 208 -12.06 -15.49 -7.39
C VAL A 208 -11.44 -14.18 -6.87
N SER A 209 -10.36 -14.24 -6.07
CA SER A 209 -9.70 -13.02 -5.59
C SER A 209 -9.13 -12.19 -6.75
N GLN A 210 -8.60 -12.84 -7.78
CA GLN A 210 -8.10 -12.15 -8.97
C GLN A 210 -9.23 -11.48 -9.78
N GLU A 211 -10.34 -12.19 -10.00
CA GLU A 211 -11.46 -11.65 -10.76
C GLU A 211 -12.22 -10.56 -9.98
N LEU A 212 -12.33 -10.69 -8.66
CA LEU A 212 -12.84 -9.62 -7.78
C LEU A 212 -11.98 -8.37 -7.84
N ALA A 213 -10.65 -8.55 -7.84
CA ALA A 213 -9.73 -7.41 -7.99
C ALA A 213 -9.90 -6.71 -9.35
N LYS A 214 -10.11 -7.46 -10.45
CA LYS A 214 -10.43 -6.87 -11.75
C LYS A 214 -11.74 -6.07 -11.70
N ALA A 215 -12.80 -6.67 -11.16
CA ALA A 215 -14.09 -6.01 -11.02
C ALA A 215 -13.98 -4.71 -10.21
N GLN A 216 -13.23 -4.74 -9.10
CA GLN A 216 -13.02 -3.57 -8.26
C GLN A 216 -12.21 -2.48 -8.97
N LEU A 217 -11.14 -2.83 -9.68
CA LEU A 217 -10.31 -1.88 -10.44
C LEU A 217 -11.12 -1.19 -11.54
N MET A 218 -11.97 -1.94 -12.24
CA MET A 218 -12.84 -1.39 -13.28
C MET A 218 -13.98 -0.55 -12.69
N ALA A 219 -14.50 -0.90 -11.52
CA ALA A 219 -15.51 -0.08 -10.84
C ALA A 219 -14.96 1.30 -10.43
N VAL A 220 -13.66 1.37 -10.06
CA VAL A 220 -12.99 2.63 -9.70
C VAL A 220 -12.58 3.43 -10.94
N ASN A 221 -12.20 2.76 -12.02
CA ASN A 221 -11.80 3.39 -13.28
C ASN A 221 -12.45 2.68 -14.48
N PRO A 222 -13.70 3.06 -14.84
CA PRO A 222 -14.49 2.39 -15.89
C PRO A 222 -13.88 2.46 -17.30
N GLU A 223 -12.98 3.42 -17.53
CA GLU A 223 -12.31 3.56 -18.84
C GLU A 223 -11.16 2.56 -19.03
N GLN A 224 -10.73 1.88 -17.97
CA GLN A 224 -9.63 0.95 -18.02
C GLN A 224 -10.05 -0.40 -18.64
N LEU A 225 -9.28 -0.89 -19.61
CA LEU A 225 -9.57 -2.18 -20.24
C LEU A 225 -9.31 -3.36 -19.29
N PRO A 226 -10.11 -4.45 -19.35
CA PRO A 226 -9.92 -5.63 -18.49
C PRO A 226 -8.51 -6.22 -18.57
N ALA A 227 -7.88 -6.19 -19.74
CA ALA A 227 -6.52 -6.68 -19.95
C ALA A 227 -5.47 -5.86 -19.17
N GLU A 228 -5.68 -4.54 -19.03
CA GLU A 228 -4.78 -3.66 -18.29
C GLU A 228 -4.86 -3.90 -16.77
N CYS A 229 -6.01 -4.38 -16.30
CA CYS A 229 -6.21 -4.73 -14.89
C CYS A 229 -5.55 -6.05 -14.50
N GLY A 230 -5.20 -6.91 -15.47
CA GLY A 230 -4.75 -8.28 -15.24
C GLY A 230 -3.56 -8.39 -14.29
N ASN A 231 -2.48 -7.67 -14.57
CA ASN A 231 -1.27 -7.70 -13.73
C ASN A 231 -1.52 -7.16 -12.32
N LYS A 232 -2.29 -6.08 -12.19
CA LYS A 232 -2.65 -5.51 -10.89
C LYS A 232 -3.50 -6.48 -10.08
N ALA A 233 -4.49 -7.10 -10.72
CA ALA A 233 -5.36 -8.09 -10.10
C ALA A 233 -4.60 -9.34 -9.65
N PHE A 234 -3.65 -9.81 -10.47
CA PHE A 234 -2.74 -10.88 -10.08
C PHE A 234 -1.93 -10.53 -8.83
N CYS A 235 -1.33 -9.34 -8.77
CA CYS A 235 -0.59 -8.89 -7.60
C CYS A 235 -1.47 -8.85 -6.33
N VAL A 236 -2.72 -8.38 -6.45
CA VAL A 236 -3.68 -8.35 -5.33
C VAL A 236 -4.00 -9.77 -4.86
N SER A 237 -4.34 -10.69 -5.80
CA SER A 237 -4.62 -12.10 -5.48
C SER A 237 -3.41 -12.77 -4.83
N TYR A 238 -2.21 -12.57 -5.38
CA TYR A 238 -0.96 -13.09 -4.84
C TYR A 238 -0.75 -12.66 -3.38
N MET A 239 -0.86 -11.35 -3.10
CA MET A 239 -0.72 -10.82 -1.74
C MET A 239 -1.76 -11.39 -0.76
N LEU A 240 -3.02 -11.55 -1.19
CA LEU A 240 -4.08 -12.16 -0.39
C LEU A 240 -3.77 -13.62 -0.08
N CYS A 241 -3.34 -14.39 -1.09
CA CYS A 241 -2.93 -15.79 -0.88
C CYS A 241 -1.79 -15.90 0.13
N LYS A 242 -0.74 -15.08 -0.03
CA LYS A 242 0.39 -15.06 0.92
C LYS A 242 -0.04 -14.69 2.34
N LYS A 243 -0.90 -13.70 2.48
CA LYS A 243 -1.44 -13.27 3.77
C LYS A 243 -2.17 -14.40 4.51
N TYR A 244 -2.95 -15.19 3.80
CA TYR A 244 -3.78 -16.24 4.38
C TYR A 244 -3.16 -17.66 4.28
N GLY A 245 -1.91 -17.75 3.80
CA GLY A 245 -1.19 -19.02 3.72
C GLY A 245 -1.71 -19.97 2.64
N ILE A 246 -2.38 -19.42 1.62
CA ILE A 246 -2.84 -20.16 0.45
C ILE A 246 -1.70 -20.27 -0.56
N ASP A 247 -1.54 -21.45 -1.15
CA ASP A 247 -0.50 -21.70 -2.17
C ASP A 247 -0.72 -20.80 -3.39
N THR A 248 0.34 -20.17 -3.85
CA THR A 248 0.35 -19.23 -4.99
C THR A 248 0.78 -19.86 -6.30
N ARG A 249 1.02 -21.18 -6.31
CA ARG A 249 1.42 -21.94 -7.51
C ARG A 249 0.31 -22.05 -8.53
#